data_ad39ce9823863de602382608dd0f3343
#
_entry.id   ad39ce9823863de602382608dd0f3343
#
_cell.length_a   1.000
_cell.length_b   1.000
_cell.length_c   1.000
_cell.angle_alpha   90.00
_cell.angle_beta   90.00
_cell.angle_gamma   90.00
#
_symmetry.space_group_name_H-M   'P 1'
#
loop_
_entity.id
_entity.type
_entity.pdbx_description
1 polymer ?
#
loop_
_entity_poly.entity_id
_entity_poly.type
_entity_poly.pdbx_seq_one_letter_code
_entity_poly.pdbx_strand_id
1 'polypeptide(L)'
;MTLMDKIMAINSTVNGIVWGIPMLILIVGTGIYMTVKLNFFQFRHFGYAMKNTIGKVLDKSQKVEAQKGAITPMQAVTTALAATVGTGNIVGITGAIALGGPGAVFWMEISALLGMATKFSEVTLATKYREKNDKGDWVGGPMYYIRNGLGKKWAWLGGVFAVLGGICAFGIGNISQMNSIASSVTSAVTTIAPATVGKEGTIALIAGIIMAIVCFVTYIGGIKRVGEVTEKLVPVMAIIYIVSSLVLIFIHIGNFPEIIRQIVVGAFNPSAIVGGALGIGVIEAMKRGVSRGVFSNEAGLGSAPMAHAAAETPGPIQQGLYGIFEVFADTTVICTMTSLVILMSGTPIEYGQPAGVELTNAAFAMTYGKYASVVVAIGLSLFAGSTILSWGLYGTRCAEYLFGSKVIKPYQILFCIVVVMGAVMDLSLAWDISDTLNACMAIPNLIGLLLLSPVVIKLAKEYSAEHFPEKQKA
;
A
#
# COMPACT_ATOMS: atom_id res chain seq x y z
N MET A 1 -7.02 22.41 27.82
CA MET A 1 -6.88 21.71 26.52
C MET A 1 -6.31 22.69 25.52
N THR A 2 -5.13 22.41 25.02
CA THR A 2 -4.51 23.18 23.94
C THR A 2 -5.30 22.96 22.63
N LEU A 3 -5.05 23.79 21.61
CA LEU A 3 -5.62 23.55 20.26
C LEU A 3 -5.24 22.16 19.75
N MET A 4 -4.00 21.73 20.02
CA MET A 4 -3.50 20.41 19.64
C MET A 4 -4.28 19.28 20.31
N ASP A 5 -4.56 19.36 21.62
CA ASP A 5 -5.37 18.36 22.33
C ASP A 5 -6.78 18.20 21.75
N LYS A 6 -7.38 19.34 21.32
CA LYS A 6 -8.70 19.31 20.65
C LYS A 6 -8.63 18.62 19.28
N ILE A 7 -7.60 18.89 18.49
CA ILE A 7 -7.38 18.26 17.19
C ILE A 7 -7.20 16.75 17.39
N MET A 8 -6.37 16.33 18.34
CA MET A 8 -6.14 14.92 18.66
C MET A 8 -7.43 14.22 19.09
N ALA A 9 -8.23 14.84 19.95
CA ALA A 9 -9.50 14.26 20.42
C ALA A 9 -10.52 14.11 19.28
N ILE A 10 -10.64 15.12 18.40
CA ILE A 10 -11.50 15.06 17.21
C ILE A 10 -11.00 13.95 16.27
N ASN A 11 -9.70 13.93 15.96
CA ASN A 11 -9.13 12.92 15.08
C ASN A 11 -9.32 11.50 15.61
N SER A 12 -9.08 11.27 16.90
CA SER A 12 -9.28 9.96 17.55
C SER A 12 -10.74 9.51 17.45
N THR A 13 -11.69 10.42 17.65
CA THR A 13 -13.12 10.12 17.50
C THR A 13 -13.47 9.76 16.06
N VAL A 14 -13.01 10.56 15.09
CA VAL A 14 -13.25 10.30 13.66
C VAL A 14 -12.56 8.99 13.23
N ASN A 15 -11.30 8.78 13.63
CA ASN A 15 -10.56 7.54 13.34
C ASN A 15 -11.29 6.30 13.85
N GLY A 16 -11.79 6.36 15.10
CA GLY A 16 -12.56 5.26 15.71
C GLY A 16 -13.84 4.92 14.94
N ILE A 17 -14.50 5.93 14.33
CA ILE A 17 -15.67 5.72 13.48
C ILE A 17 -15.25 5.17 12.10
N VAL A 18 -14.28 5.81 11.45
CA VAL A 18 -13.87 5.52 10.06
C VAL A 18 -13.19 4.15 9.96
N TRP A 19 -12.36 3.77 10.95
CA TRP A 19 -11.79 2.42 11.06
C TRP A 19 -12.61 1.48 11.95
N GLY A 20 -13.85 1.88 12.27
CA GLY A 20 -14.79 1.07 13.00
C GLY A 20 -15.44 -0.04 12.17
N ILE A 21 -16.39 -0.75 12.78
CA ILE A 21 -17.16 -1.84 12.15
C ILE A 21 -17.79 -1.42 10.81
N PRO A 22 -18.35 -0.19 10.63
CA PRO A 22 -18.93 0.20 9.36
C PRO A 22 -17.96 0.17 8.18
N MET A 23 -16.70 0.62 8.40
CA MET A 23 -15.68 0.59 7.34
C MET A 23 -15.21 -0.84 7.06
N LEU A 24 -15.04 -1.66 8.09
CA LEU A 24 -14.72 -3.08 7.89
C LEU A 24 -15.79 -3.77 7.04
N ILE A 25 -17.07 -3.50 7.33
CA ILE A 25 -18.19 -4.03 6.53
C ILE A 25 -18.10 -3.50 5.09
N LEU A 26 -17.83 -2.22 4.90
CA LEU A 26 -17.76 -1.61 3.57
C LEU A 26 -16.60 -2.21 2.76
N ILE A 27 -15.41 -2.30 3.31
CA ILE A 27 -14.21 -2.82 2.61
C ILE A 27 -14.35 -4.33 2.36
N VAL A 28 -14.56 -5.12 3.41
CA VAL A 28 -14.65 -6.58 3.32
C VAL A 28 -15.90 -6.98 2.54
N GLY A 29 -17.03 -6.30 2.80
CA GLY A 29 -18.29 -6.52 2.09
C GLY A 29 -18.17 -6.23 0.59
N THR A 30 -17.48 -5.16 0.19
CA THR A 30 -17.18 -4.88 -1.22
C THR A 30 -16.31 -5.99 -1.82
N GLY A 31 -15.27 -6.43 -1.10
CA GLY A 31 -14.42 -7.53 -1.54
C GLY A 31 -15.20 -8.85 -1.73
N ILE A 32 -16.06 -9.21 -0.79
CA ILE A 32 -16.94 -10.38 -0.88
C ILE A 32 -17.91 -10.22 -2.07
N TYR A 33 -18.59 -9.07 -2.16
CA TYR A 33 -19.53 -8.79 -3.22
C TYR A 33 -18.88 -8.92 -4.60
N MET A 34 -17.72 -8.29 -4.81
CA MET A 34 -17.00 -8.37 -6.08
C MET A 34 -16.50 -9.79 -6.35
N THR A 35 -15.97 -10.49 -5.35
CA THR A 35 -15.54 -11.89 -5.47
C THR A 35 -16.67 -12.79 -5.97
N VAL A 36 -17.85 -12.70 -5.35
CA VAL A 36 -19.03 -13.51 -5.72
C VAL A 36 -19.56 -13.12 -7.09
N LYS A 37 -19.71 -11.81 -7.35
CA LYS A 37 -20.27 -11.30 -8.63
C LYS A 37 -19.34 -11.55 -9.83
N LEU A 38 -18.03 -11.59 -9.61
CA LEU A 38 -17.03 -11.97 -10.60
C LEU A 38 -16.82 -13.49 -10.68
N ASN A 39 -17.65 -14.28 -9.98
CA ASN A 39 -17.55 -15.74 -9.96
C ASN A 39 -16.14 -16.22 -9.58
N PHE A 40 -15.60 -15.65 -8.50
CA PHE A 40 -14.27 -16.00 -7.97
C PHE A 40 -13.14 -15.83 -8.99
N PHE A 41 -13.23 -14.85 -9.87
CA PHE A 41 -12.32 -14.63 -11.00
C PHE A 41 -10.84 -14.62 -10.57
N GLN A 42 -10.51 -13.95 -9.45
CA GLN A 42 -9.14 -13.85 -8.93
C GLN A 42 -8.55 -15.20 -8.53
N PHE A 43 -9.37 -16.18 -8.13
CA PHE A 43 -8.93 -17.52 -7.80
C PHE A 43 -8.94 -18.46 -9.02
N ARG A 44 -10.02 -18.44 -9.79
CA ARG A 44 -10.20 -19.33 -10.95
C ARG A 44 -9.18 -19.05 -12.06
N HIS A 45 -8.75 -17.81 -12.18
CA HIS A 45 -7.81 -17.36 -13.20
C HIS A 45 -6.49 -16.84 -12.62
N PHE A 46 -6.14 -17.21 -11.37
CA PHE A 46 -4.93 -16.77 -10.70
C PHE A 46 -3.66 -17.10 -11.51
N GLY A 47 -3.50 -18.36 -11.92
CA GLY A 47 -2.36 -18.77 -12.74
C GLY A 47 -2.26 -18.02 -14.08
N TYR A 48 -3.42 -17.73 -14.70
CA TYR A 48 -3.46 -16.90 -15.90
C TYR A 48 -3.05 -15.45 -15.61
N ALA A 49 -3.51 -14.87 -14.50
CA ALA A 49 -3.11 -13.54 -14.06
C ALA A 49 -1.58 -13.49 -13.85
N MET A 50 -1.01 -14.43 -13.09
CA MET A 50 0.45 -14.49 -12.85
C MET A 50 1.25 -14.64 -14.14
N LYS A 51 0.81 -15.49 -15.08
CA LYS A 51 1.48 -15.67 -16.37
C LYS A 51 1.45 -14.39 -17.22
N ASN A 52 0.33 -13.67 -17.22
CA ASN A 52 0.15 -12.47 -18.04
C ASN A 52 0.64 -11.17 -17.35
N THR A 53 1.12 -11.24 -16.13
CA THR A 53 1.73 -10.14 -15.40
C THR A 53 3.23 -10.40 -15.22
N ILE A 54 3.64 -11.09 -14.15
CA ILE A 54 5.05 -11.38 -13.88
C ILE A 54 5.70 -12.24 -14.98
N GLY A 55 4.96 -13.17 -15.58
CA GLY A 55 5.47 -14.00 -16.68
C GLY A 55 5.91 -13.16 -17.88
N LYS A 56 5.19 -12.07 -18.20
CA LYS A 56 5.59 -11.14 -19.27
C LYS A 56 6.77 -10.27 -18.89
N VAL A 57 6.96 -9.99 -17.61
CA VAL A 57 8.12 -9.25 -17.09
C VAL A 57 9.42 -10.02 -17.34
N LEU A 58 9.36 -11.34 -17.17
CA LEU A 58 10.50 -12.24 -17.37
C LEU A 58 10.78 -12.51 -18.86
N ASP A 59 9.79 -12.28 -19.73
CA ASP A 59 9.92 -12.44 -21.18
C ASP A 59 10.40 -11.14 -21.86
N LYS A 60 11.71 -11.04 -22.03
CA LYS A 60 12.36 -9.88 -22.68
C LYS A 60 11.98 -9.69 -24.16
N SER A 61 11.32 -10.66 -24.79
CA SER A 61 10.94 -10.61 -26.20
C SER A 61 9.73 -9.70 -26.47
N GLN A 62 8.94 -9.38 -25.44
CA GLN A 62 7.72 -8.56 -25.52
C GLN A 62 7.92 -7.16 -24.90
N LYS A 63 8.95 -6.42 -25.32
CA LYS A 63 9.07 -5.01 -24.94
C LYS A 63 7.95 -4.21 -25.62
N VAL A 64 6.93 -3.85 -24.84
CA VAL A 64 5.92 -2.88 -25.26
C VAL A 64 6.54 -1.48 -25.12
N GLU A 65 6.78 -0.81 -26.23
CA GLU A 65 7.11 0.61 -26.18
C GLU A 65 5.83 1.40 -25.98
N ALA A 66 5.79 2.20 -24.91
CA ALA A 66 4.64 3.05 -24.63
C ALA A 66 4.61 4.25 -25.58
N GLN A 67 3.43 4.54 -26.10
CA GLN A 67 3.19 5.75 -26.91
C GLN A 67 3.40 7.02 -26.06
N LYS A 68 3.53 8.17 -26.74
CA LYS A 68 3.66 9.46 -26.07
C LYS A 68 2.43 9.71 -25.16
N GLY A 69 2.68 10.02 -23.90
CA GLY A 69 1.64 10.24 -22.88
C GLY A 69 1.14 8.97 -22.17
N ALA A 70 1.76 7.81 -22.46
CA ALA A 70 1.52 6.54 -21.76
C ALA A 70 2.80 6.01 -21.12
N ILE A 71 2.66 5.02 -20.23
CA ILE A 71 3.74 4.21 -19.66
C ILE A 71 3.48 2.73 -19.98
N THR A 72 4.50 1.88 -19.87
CA THR A 72 4.29 0.45 -20.08
C THR A 72 3.43 -0.15 -18.95
N PRO A 73 2.72 -1.28 -19.18
CA PRO A 73 1.99 -1.97 -18.10
C PRO A 73 2.90 -2.34 -16.92
N MET A 74 4.18 -2.65 -17.21
CA MET A 74 5.18 -2.92 -16.18
C MET A 74 5.50 -1.68 -15.35
N GLN A 75 5.73 -0.53 -15.98
CA GLN A 75 5.94 0.74 -15.29
C GLN A 75 4.73 1.13 -14.44
N ALA A 76 3.52 0.86 -14.92
CA ALA A 76 2.30 1.13 -14.17
C ALA A 76 2.20 0.26 -12.91
N VAL A 77 2.39 -1.06 -13.04
CA VAL A 77 2.33 -1.96 -11.88
C VAL A 77 3.48 -1.75 -10.90
N THR A 78 4.68 -1.47 -11.38
CA THR A 78 5.80 -1.18 -10.48
C THR A 78 5.63 0.17 -9.79
N THR A 79 5.02 1.17 -10.44
CA THR A 79 4.63 2.43 -9.78
C THR A 79 3.56 2.18 -8.71
N ALA A 80 2.60 1.32 -8.97
CA ALA A 80 1.58 0.94 -8.00
C ALA A 80 2.19 0.13 -6.84
N LEU A 81 3.03 -0.87 -7.13
CA LEU A 81 3.77 -1.63 -6.10
C LEU A 81 4.72 -0.74 -5.30
N ALA A 82 5.34 0.26 -5.91
CA ALA A 82 6.17 1.22 -5.20
C ALA A 82 5.36 2.06 -4.20
N ALA A 83 4.08 2.33 -4.48
CA ALA A 83 3.20 3.02 -3.54
C ALA A 83 2.77 2.10 -2.40
N THR A 84 2.42 0.84 -2.71
CA THR A 84 1.87 -0.12 -1.76
C THR A 84 2.95 -0.73 -0.88
N VAL A 85 4.09 -1.12 -1.45
CA VAL A 85 5.22 -1.71 -0.69
C VAL A 85 6.03 -0.60 -0.02
N GLY A 86 5.63 -0.25 1.20
CA GLY A 86 6.18 0.85 1.98
C GLY A 86 6.38 0.50 3.46
N THR A 87 6.26 1.50 4.32
CA THR A 87 6.29 1.30 5.79
C THR A 87 5.18 0.38 6.28
N GLY A 88 4.05 0.30 5.56
CA GLY A 88 2.93 -0.57 5.87
C GLY A 88 3.34 -2.03 6.01
N ASN A 89 4.16 -2.52 5.08
CA ASN A 89 4.62 -3.91 5.01
C ASN A 89 5.60 -4.30 6.13
N ILE A 90 6.27 -3.36 6.74
CA ILE A 90 7.26 -3.60 7.80
C ILE A 90 6.71 -3.12 9.14
N VAL A 91 6.62 -1.81 9.32
CA VAL A 91 6.20 -1.18 10.58
C VAL A 91 4.70 -1.41 10.84
N GLY A 92 3.87 -1.33 9.80
CA GLY A 92 2.43 -1.53 9.90
C GLY A 92 2.07 -2.94 10.38
N ILE A 93 2.74 -3.95 9.82
CA ILE A 93 2.53 -5.36 10.20
C ILE A 93 3.01 -5.62 11.62
N THR A 94 4.16 -5.05 12.00
CA THR A 94 4.68 -5.12 13.37
C THR A 94 3.67 -4.57 14.37
N GLY A 95 3.09 -3.41 14.09
CA GLY A 95 2.04 -2.81 14.91
C GLY A 95 0.74 -3.62 14.94
N ALA A 96 0.36 -4.25 13.82
CA ALA A 96 -0.82 -5.13 13.78
C ALA A 96 -0.66 -6.35 14.68
N ILE A 97 0.51 -6.99 14.65
CA ILE A 97 0.83 -8.14 15.49
C ILE A 97 0.88 -7.74 16.99
N ALA A 98 1.51 -6.62 17.30
CA ALA A 98 1.63 -6.14 18.67
C ALA A 98 0.26 -5.79 19.28
N LEU A 99 -0.64 -5.14 18.53
CA LEU A 99 -1.95 -4.70 19.02
C LEU A 99 -3.06 -5.74 18.86
N GLY A 100 -2.99 -6.57 17.83
CA GLY A 100 -4.03 -7.56 17.49
C GLY A 100 -3.64 -9.01 17.75
N GLY A 101 -2.41 -9.25 18.18
CA GLY A 101 -1.87 -10.61 18.34
C GLY A 101 -1.54 -11.28 16.99
N PRO A 102 -1.00 -12.50 17.00
CA PRO A 102 -0.66 -13.26 15.79
C PRO A 102 -1.86 -13.50 14.87
N GLY A 103 -3.08 -13.56 15.42
CA GLY A 103 -4.33 -13.72 14.66
C GLY A 103 -4.63 -12.58 13.70
N ALA A 104 -4.04 -11.40 13.88
CA ALA A 104 -4.16 -10.29 12.94
C ALA A 104 -3.61 -10.66 11.56
N VAL A 105 -2.58 -11.51 11.49
CA VAL A 105 -1.99 -11.99 10.23
C VAL A 105 -3.01 -12.79 9.42
N PHE A 106 -3.79 -13.66 10.05
CA PHE A 106 -4.87 -14.41 9.40
C PHE A 106 -5.89 -13.48 8.73
N TRP A 107 -6.37 -12.49 9.47
CA TRP A 107 -7.37 -11.55 8.95
C TRP A 107 -6.83 -10.62 7.88
N MET A 108 -5.54 -10.30 7.95
CA MET A 108 -4.82 -9.59 6.90
C MET A 108 -4.84 -10.37 5.58
N GLU A 109 -4.52 -11.68 5.61
CA GLU A 109 -4.54 -12.52 4.42
C GLU A 109 -5.96 -12.70 3.85
N ILE A 110 -6.97 -12.87 4.71
CA ILE A 110 -8.38 -12.91 4.26
C ILE A 110 -8.74 -11.60 3.55
N SER A 111 -8.34 -10.44 4.09
CA SER A 111 -8.60 -9.15 3.45
C SER A 111 -7.88 -9.01 2.11
N ALA A 112 -6.66 -9.54 1.97
CA ALA A 112 -5.92 -9.53 0.73
C ALA A 112 -6.57 -10.41 -0.35
N LEU A 113 -6.97 -11.63 0.00
CA LEU A 113 -7.67 -12.53 -0.92
C LEU A 113 -8.95 -11.91 -1.49
N LEU A 114 -9.71 -11.20 -0.67
CA LEU A 114 -10.89 -10.46 -1.11
C LEU A 114 -10.50 -9.16 -1.83
N GLY A 115 -9.47 -8.50 -1.36
CA GLY A 115 -8.90 -7.28 -1.92
C GLY A 115 -8.43 -7.42 -3.37
N MET A 116 -7.98 -8.62 -3.78
CA MET A 116 -7.63 -8.90 -5.17
C MET A 116 -8.79 -8.61 -6.13
N ALA A 117 -10.04 -8.97 -5.77
CA ALA A 117 -11.20 -8.70 -6.61
C ALA A 117 -11.55 -7.20 -6.62
N THR A 118 -11.39 -6.53 -5.48
CA THR A 118 -11.58 -5.08 -5.36
C THR A 118 -10.59 -4.34 -6.24
N LYS A 119 -9.29 -4.61 -6.08
CA LYS A 119 -8.21 -3.99 -6.84
C LYS A 119 -8.34 -4.25 -8.35
N PHE A 120 -8.64 -5.50 -8.73
CA PHE A 120 -8.94 -5.86 -10.13
C PHE A 120 -10.03 -4.94 -10.71
N SER A 121 -11.09 -4.73 -9.93
CA SER A 121 -12.23 -3.92 -10.36
C SER A 121 -11.89 -2.43 -10.46
N GLU A 122 -11.16 -1.90 -9.50
CA GLU A 122 -10.67 -0.51 -9.48
C GLU A 122 -9.80 -0.22 -10.72
N VAL A 123 -8.81 -1.09 -10.98
CA VAL A 123 -7.89 -0.94 -12.11
C VAL A 123 -8.64 -1.06 -13.44
N THR A 124 -9.59 -2.00 -13.52
CA THR A 124 -10.47 -2.16 -14.71
C THR A 124 -11.27 -0.89 -14.99
N LEU A 125 -11.91 -0.31 -13.96
CA LEU A 125 -12.68 0.93 -14.11
C LEU A 125 -11.79 2.12 -14.47
N ALA A 126 -10.63 2.26 -13.83
CA ALA A 126 -9.72 3.36 -14.10
C ALA A 126 -9.19 3.34 -15.54
N THR A 127 -8.92 2.15 -16.07
CA THR A 127 -8.50 1.98 -17.47
C THR A 127 -9.67 2.19 -18.44
N LYS A 128 -10.88 1.75 -18.09
CA LYS A 128 -12.08 1.92 -18.91
C LYS A 128 -12.49 3.37 -19.08
N TYR A 129 -12.39 4.18 -18.02
CA TYR A 129 -12.90 5.54 -17.94
C TYR A 129 -11.79 6.61 -17.92
N ARG A 130 -10.57 6.23 -18.27
CA ARG A 130 -9.44 7.18 -18.40
C ARG A 130 -9.68 8.17 -19.53
N GLU A 131 -9.00 9.29 -19.48
CA GLU A 131 -9.01 10.32 -20.52
C GLU A 131 -7.62 10.90 -20.69
N LYS A 132 -7.44 11.73 -21.72
CA LYS A 132 -6.20 12.48 -21.92
C LYS A 132 -6.32 13.88 -21.32
N ASN A 133 -5.28 14.29 -20.59
CA ASN A 133 -5.17 15.67 -20.09
C ASN A 133 -4.71 16.63 -21.20
N ASP A 134 -4.60 17.93 -20.85
CA ASP A 134 -4.18 19.00 -21.77
C ASP A 134 -2.78 18.78 -22.33
N LYS A 135 -1.96 17.91 -21.74
CA LYS A 135 -0.60 17.57 -22.17
C LYS A 135 -0.56 16.32 -23.05
N GLY A 136 -1.70 15.65 -23.22
CA GLY A 136 -1.83 14.40 -23.97
C GLY A 136 -1.48 13.15 -23.15
N ASP A 137 -1.24 13.27 -21.83
CA ASP A 137 -0.99 12.15 -20.95
C ASP A 137 -2.31 11.46 -20.56
N TRP A 138 -2.30 10.12 -20.45
CA TRP A 138 -3.43 9.39 -19.89
C TRP A 138 -3.55 9.66 -18.40
N VAL A 139 -4.76 10.01 -17.98
CA VAL A 139 -5.14 10.25 -16.57
C VAL A 139 -6.41 9.47 -16.24
N GLY A 140 -6.50 8.97 -15.03
CA GLY A 140 -7.64 8.18 -14.56
C GLY A 140 -7.57 7.99 -13.04
N GLY A 141 -8.44 7.11 -12.55
CA GLY A 141 -8.61 6.85 -11.13
C GLY A 141 -10.05 7.12 -10.68
N PRO A 142 -10.35 7.03 -9.36
CA PRO A 142 -11.71 7.15 -8.85
C PRO A 142 -12.44 8.42 -9.28
N MET A 143 -11.77 9.57 -9.24
CA MET A 143 -12.36 10.84 -9.64
C MET A 143 -12.84 10.83 -11.10
N TYR A 144 -12.12 10.14 -11.99
CA TYR A 144 -12.47 10.03 -13.40
C TYR A 144 -13.56 9.00 -13.63
N TYR A 145 -13.46 7.77 -13.09
CA TYR A 145 -14.49 6.78 -13.36
C TYR A 145 -15.83 7.09 -12.65
N ILE A 146 -15.80 7.78 -11.51
CA ILE A 146 -17.03 8.30 -10.89
C ILE A 146 -17.69 9.34 -11.82
N ARG A 147 -16.93 10.33 -12.30
CA ARG A 147 -17.45 11.38 -13.18
C ARG A 147 -17.91 10.83 -14.53
N ASN A 148 -17.05 10.02 -15.18
CA ASN A 148 -17.29 9.55 -16.54
C ASN A 148 -18.21 8.33 -16.61
N GLY A 149 -18.24 7.50 -15.57
CA GLY A 149 -19.06 6.28 -15.50
C GLY A 149 -20.45 6.52 -14.91
N LEU A 150 -20.57 7.33 -13.84
CA LEU A 150 -21.86 7.63 -13.20
C LEU A 150 -22.50 8.93 -13.71
N GLY A 151 -21.73 9.75 -14.45
CA GLY A 151 -22.21 11.00 -15.05
C GLY A 151 -22.02 12.22 -14.14
N LYS A 152 -22.36 13.40 -14.72
CA LYS A 152 -22.10 14.70 -14.09
C LYS A 152 -22.71 14.89 -12.71
N LYS A 153 -23.85 14.25 -12.43
CA LYS A 153 -24.51 14.33 -11.11
C LYS A 153 -23.66 13.76 -9.97
N TRP A 154 -22.73 12.85 -10.27
CA TRP A 154 -21.82 12.21 -9.30
C TRP A 154 -20.43 12.84 -9.28
N ALA A 155 -20.15 13.84 -10.13
CA ALA A 155 -18.80 14.44 -10.23
C ALA A 155 -18.32 15.04 -8.90
N TRP A 156 -19.23 15.50 -8.03
CA TRP A 156 -18.90 15.96 -6.69
C TRP A 156 -18.22 14.89 -5.83
N LEU A 157 -18.66 13.62 -5.94
CA LEU A 157 -18.06 12.51 -5.20
C LEU A 157 -16.64 12.24 -5.68
N GLY A 158 -16.40 12.35 -7.01
CA GLY A 158 -15.04 12.32 -7.57
C GLY A 158 -14.17 13.49 -7.08
N GLY A 159 -14.78 14.68 -6.93
CA GLY A 159 -14.12 15.85 -6.33
C GLY A 159 -13.72 15.63 -4.88
N VAL A 160 -14.62 15.05 -4.07
CA VAL A 160 -14.32 14.67 -2.67
C VAL A 160 -13.15 13.70 -2.60
N PHE A 161 -13.14 12.65 -3.45
CA PHE A 161 -12.02 11.73 -3.54
C PHE A 161 -10.70 12.48 -3.86
N ALA A 162 -10.72 13.37 -4.84
CA ALA A 162 -9.52 14.10 -5.26
C ALA A 162 -8.98 15.04 -4.17
N VAL A 163 -9.87 15.71 -3.40
CA VAL A 163 -9.46 16.52 -2.24
C VAL A 163 -8.80 15.66 -1.19
N LEU A 164 -9.46 14.57 -0.78
CA LEU A 164 -8.93 13.66 0.23
C LEU A 164 -7.62 13.03 -0.23
N GLY A 165 -7.53 12.52 -1.45
CA GLY A 165 -6.32 11.91 -1.99
C GLY A 165 -5.15 12.89 -2.13
N GLY A 166 -5.44 14.13 -2.52
CA GLY A 166 -4.43 15.20 -2.59
C GLY A 166 -3.83 15.56 -1.22
N ILE A 167 -4.63 15.52 -0.16
CA ILE A 167 -4.18 15.75 1.23
C ILE A 167 -3.50 14.50 1.79
N CYS A 168 -4.09 13.31 1.60
CA CYS A 168 -3.53 12.03 2.04
C CYS A 168 -2.10 11.81 1.55
N ALA A 169 -1.79 12.27 0.32
CA ALA A 169 -0.46 12.12 -0.24
C ALA A 169 0.63 12.79 0.64
N PHE A 170 0.33 13.91 1.29
CA PHE A 170 1.26 14.54 2.22
C PHE A 170 1.42 13.77 3.54
N GLY A 171 0.39 13.08 3.99
CA GLY A 171 0.43 12.29 5.22
C GLY A 171 1.04 10.91 5.01
N ILE A 172 0.21 9.97 4.52
CA ILE A 172 0.58 8.55 4.36
C ILE A 172 1.69 8.34 3.32
N GLY A 173 1.66 9.12 2.24
CA GLY A 173 2.59 8.97 1.12
C GLY A 173 3.88 9.78 1.26
N ASN A 174 4.03 10.62 2.28
CA ASN A 174 5.17 11.52 2.44
C ASN A 174 5.71 11.50 3.87
N ILE A 175 5.05 12.24 4.77
CA ILE A 175 5.53 12.47 6.13
C ILE A 175 5.78 11.15 6.88
N SER A 176 4.80 10.24 6.90
CA SER A 176 4.93 8.98 7.62
C SER A 176 6.04 8.08 7.06
N GLN A 177 6.21 8.06 5.74
CA GLN A 177 7.26 7.32 5.07
C GLN A 177 8.64 7.90 5.41
N MET A 178 8.78 9.23 5.27
CA MET A 178 10.06 9.89 5.50
C MET A 178 10.51 9.79 6.97
N ASN A 179 9.58 9.90 7.91
CA ASN A 179 9.89 9.71 9.32
C ASN A 179 10.41 8.31 9.61
N SER A 180 9.80 7.27 9.05
CA SER A 180 10.27 5.90 9.20
C SER A 180 11.67 5.70 8.58
N ILE A 181 11.95 6.34 7.44
CA ILE A 181 13.30 6.37 6.86
C ILE A 181 14.26 7.05 7.85
N ALA A 182 13.92 8.24 8.33
CA ALA A 182 14.77 9.02 9.22
C ALA A 182 15.08 8.25 10.51
N SER A 183 14.05 7.66 11.14
CA SER A 183 14.20 6.85 12.36
C SER A 183 15.11 5.64 12.12
N SER A 184 14.87 4.87 11.05
CA SER A 184 15.65 3.66 10.79
C SER A 184 17.09 3.95 10.38
N VAL A 185 17.33 5.01 9.57
CA VAL A 185 18.68 5.46 9.19
C VAL A 185 19.42 5.98 10.41
N THR A 186 18.78 6.76 11.25
CA THR A 186 19.37 7.26 12.50
C THR A 186 19.76 6.10 13.42
N SER A 187 18.88 5.12 13.62
CA SER A 187 19.15 3.91 14.41
C SER A 187 20.35 3.13 13.85
N ALA A 188 20.45 2.97 12.53
CA ALA A 188 21.55 2.27 11.89
C ALA A 188 22.88 3.02 12.07
N VAL A 189 22.89 4.35 11.85
CA VAL A 189 24.09 5.19 11.94
C VAL A 189 24.60 5.24 13.39
N THR A 190 23.74 5.45 14.37
CA THR A 190 24.13 5.51 15.79
C THR A 190 24.60 4.16 16.32
N THR A 191 24.03 3.05 15.80
CA THR A 191 24.49 1.69 16.16
C THR A 191 25.89 1.37 15.63
N ILE A 192 26.19 1.78 14.38
CA ILE A 192 27.50 1.49 13.77
C ILE A 192 28.57 2.51 14.18
N ALA A 193 28.17 3.77 14.31
CA ALA A 193 29.07 4.87 14.67
C ALA A 193 28.59 5.56 15.97
N PRO A 194 28.84 4.98 17.17
CA PRO A 194 28.37 5.51 18.44
C PRO A 194 28.79 6.97 18.72
N ALA A 195 29.84 7.45 18.07
CA ALA A 195 30.25 8.87 18.14
C ALA A 195 29.22 9.86 17.54
N THR A 196 28.20 9.35 16.85
CA THR A 196 27.11 10.15 16.28
C THR A 196 25.87 10.23 17.17
N VAL A 197 25.87 9.57 18.31
CA VAL A 197 24.83 9.72 19.35
C VAL A 197 24.76 11.18 19.79
N GLY A 198 23.56 11.73 19.89
CA GLY A 198 23.31 13.16 20.13
C GLY A 198 23.24 14.03 18.85
N LYS A 199 23.42 13.41 17.66
CA LYS A 199 23.30 14.09 16.35
C LYS A 199 22.12 13.57 15.51
N GLU A 200 21.15 12.93 16.15
CA GLU A 200 20.03 12.22 15.50
C GLU A 200 19.24 13.16 14.59
N GLY A 201 18.94 14.38 15.04
CA GLY A 201 18.24 15.40 14.25
C GLY A 201 19.01 15.83 12.99
N THR A 202 20.36 15.87 13.05
CA THR A 202 21.18 16.17 11.88
C THR A 202 21.17 15.03 10.87
N ILE A 203 21.24 13.78 11.34
CA ILE A 203 21.17 12.59 10.48
C ILE A 203 19.81 12.53 9.76
N ALA A 204 18.73 12.73 10.52
CA ALA A 204 17.37 12.80 10.00
C ALA A 204 17.20 13.88 8.94
N LEU A 205 17.70 15.10 9.21
CA LEU A 205 17.65 16.22 8.25
C LEU A 205 18.40 15.89 6.95
N ILE A 206 19.60 15.32 7.05
CA ILE A 206 20.40 14.93 5.87
C ILE A 206 19.64 13.88 5.05
N ALA A 207 19.06 12.87 5.69
CA ALA A 207 18.24 11.85 5.02
C ALA A 207 17.03 12.50 4.31
N GLY A 208 16.34 13.45 4.96
CA GLY A 208 15.23 14.19 4.37
C GLY A 208 15.64 15.03 3.15
N ILE A 209 16.78 15.72 3.21
CA ILE A 209 17.29 16.51 2.08
C ILE A 209 17.66 15.58 0.90
N ILE A 210 18.34 14.46 1.15
CA ILE A 210 18.68 13.49 0.11
C ILE A 210 17.40 12.98 -0.57
N MET A 211 16.39 12.57 0.21
CA MET A 211 15.14 12.07 -0.34
C MET A 211 14.38 13.16 -1.13
N ALA A 212 14.35 14.40 -0.64
CA ALA A 212 13.74 15.52 -1.36
C ALA A 212 14.42 15.79 -2.71
N ILE A 213 15.75 15.69 -2.80
CA ILE A 213 16.50 15.79 -4.06
C ILE A 213 16.12 14.65 -5.00
N VAL A 214 16.05 13.41 -4.51
CA VAL A 214 15.62 12.24 -5.31
C VAL A 214 14.20 12.45 -5.87
N CYS A 215 13.27 12.92 -5.03
CA CYS A 215 11.91 13.25 -5.45
C CYS A 215 11.90 14.33 -6.54
N PHE A 216 12.60 15.43 -6.30
CA PHE A 216 12.63 16.56 -7.21
C PHE A 216 13.15 16.17 -8.59
N VAL A 217 14.31 15.48 -8.64
CA VAL A 217 14.91 14.99 -9.89
C VAL A 217 13.99 14.00 -10.62
N THR A 218 13.28 13.15 -9.87
CA THR A 218 12.35 12.19 -10.47
C THR A 218 11.12 12.89 -11.04
N TYR A 219 10.53 13.85 -10.33
CA TYR A 219 9.31 14.54 -10.76
C TYR A 219 9.50 15.48 -11.93
N ILE A 220 10.71 16.01 -12.20
CA ILE A 220 11.00 16.81 -13.40
C ILE A 220 10.65 16.03 -14.68
N GLY A 221 10.85 14.72 -14.71
CA GLY A 221 10.53 13.86 -15.86
C GLY A 221 9.07 13.38 -15.91
N GLY A 222 8.23 13.80 -14.97
CA GLY A 222 6.81 13.43 -14.90
C GLY A 222 6.57 11.93 -14.67
N ILE A 223 5.38 11.47 -15.07
CA ILE A 223 4.94 10.06 -14.83
C ILE A 223 5.89 9.04 -15.50
N LYS A 224 6.43 9.34 -16.65
CA LYS A 224 7.35 8.46 -17.37
C LYS A 224 8.62 8.22 -16.53
N ARG A 225 9.19 9.28 -15.96
CA ARG A 225 10.40 9.17 -15.13
C ARG A 225 10.12 8.43 -13.82
N VAL A 226 8.97 8.67 -13.19
CA VAL A 226 8.55 7.89 -12.01
C VAL A 226 8.47 6.41 -12.38
N GLY A 227 7.81 6.06 -13.50
CA GLY A 227 7.72 4.68 -13.97
C GLY A 227 9.09 4.04 -14.25
N GLU A 228 10.01 4.76 -14.89
CA GLU A 228 11.38 4.27 -15.17
C GLU A 228 12.19 4.01 -13.90
N VAL A 229 12.01 4.84 -12.87
CA VAL A 229 12.68 4.67 -11.58
C VAL A 229 12.07 3.49 -10.82
N THR A 230 10.76 3.42 -10.72
CA THR A 230 10.07 2.36 -9.97
C THR A 230 10.22 0.99 -10.63
N GLU A 231 10.26 0.91 -11.96
CA GLU A 231 10.50 -0.33 -12.71
C GLU A 231 11.83 -1.00 -12.34
N LYS A 232 12.85 -0.21 -12.01
CA LYS A 232 14.16 -0.71 -11.58
C LYS A 232 14.22 -0.93 -10.07
N LEU A 233 13.62 -0.02 -9.31
CA LEU A 233 13.72 0.00 -7.85
C LEU A 233 12.91 -1.15 -7.22
N VAL A 234 11.67 -1.38 -7.67
CA VAL A 234 10.76 -2.34 -7.05
C VAL A 234 11.30 -3.78 -7.07
N PRO A 235 11.77 -4.33 -8.19
CA PRO A 235 12.35 -5.68 -8.15
C PRO A 235 13.56 -5.79 -7.23
N VAL A 236 14.45 -4.79 -7.23
CA VAL A 236 15.66 -4.78 -6.40
C VAL A 236 15.31 -4.76 -4.92
N MET A 237 14.41 -3.85 -4.50
CA MET A 237 14.01 -3.76 -3.11
C MET A 237 13.28 -5.03 -2.64
N ALA A 238 12.42 -5.61 -3.47
CA ALA A 238 11.72 -6.85 -3.16
C ALA A 238 12.69 -8.02 -2.98
N ILE A 239 13.68 -8.19 -3.89
CA ILE A 239 14.69 -9.24 -3.79
C ILE A 239 15.51 -9.10 -2.50
N ILE A 240 16.00 -7.90 -2.19
CA ILE A 240 16.81 -7.66 -0.98
C ILE A 240 15.99 -8.03 0.27
N TYR A 241 14.74 -7.58 0.33
CA TYR A 241 13.89 -7.84 1.49
C TYR A 241 13.50 -9.31 1.62
N ILE A 242 13.10 -9.93 0.51
CA ILE A 242 12.72 -11.36 0.49
C ILE A 242 13.92 -12.24 0.89
N VAL A 243 15.09 -11.99 0.33
CA VAL A 243 16.29 -12.79 0.65
C VAL A 243 16.66 -12.63 2.12
N SER A 244 16.72 -11.40 2.64
CA SER A 244 17.04 -11.17 4.06
C SER A 244 16.02 -11.80 5.00
N SER A 245 14.73 -11.75 4.67
CA SER A 245 13.67 -12.38 5.44
C SER A 245 13.73 -13.91 5.38
N LEU A 246 13.98 -14.48 4.19
CA LEU A 246 14.09 -15.95 4.02
C LEU A 246 15.23 -16.53 4.83
N VAL A 247 16.39 -15.86 4.89
CA VAL A 247 17.53 -16.30 5.71
C VAL A 247 17.10 -16.47 7.17
N LEU A 248 16.39 -15.47 7.73
CA LEU A 248 15.89 -15.54 9.10
C LEU A 248 14.85 -16.66 9.27
N ILE A 249 13.88 -16.76 8.36
CA ILE A 249 12.84 -17.79 8.39
C ILE A 249 13.45 -19.20 8.36
N PHE A 250 14.45 -19.44 7.50
CA PHE A 250 15.11 -20.76 7.42
C PHE A 250 15.95 -21.08 8.65
N ILE A 251 16.62 -20.11 9.26
CA ILE A 251 17.35 -20.31 10.52
C ILE A 251 16.40 -20.73 11.63
N HIS A 252 15.20 -20.14 11.67
CA HIS A 252 14.19 -20.40 12.70
C HIS A 252 13.09 -21.35 12.22
N ILE A 253 13.31 -22.16 11.18
CA ILE A 253 12.28 -22.99 10.53
C ILE A 253 11.58 -23.97 11.51
N GLY A 254 12.26 -24.39 12.57
CA GLY A 254 11.69 -25.24 13.61
C GLY A 254 10.48 -24.62 14.32
N ASN A 255 10.37 -23.30 14.34
CA ASN A 255 9.25 -22.58 14.96
C ASN A 255 8.02 -22.49 14.03
N PHE A 256 8.17 -22.79 12.76
CA PHE A 256 7.13 -22.56 11.73
C PHE A 256 5.78 -23.24 12.07
N PRO A 257 5.71 -24.55 12.47
CA PRO A 257 4.44 -25.19 12.79
C PRO A 257 3.69 -24.51 13.95
N GLU A 258 4.44 -24.09 15.00
CA GLU A 258 3.87 -23.41 16.14
C GLU A 258 3.36 -22.01 15.77
N ILE A 259 4.10 -21.27 14.93
CA ILE A 259 3.67 -19.96 14.47
C ILE A 259 2.39 -20.03 13.62
N ILE A 260 2.28 -21.02 12.74
CA ILE A 260 1.03 -21.23 11.98
C ILE A 260 -0.12 -21.53 12.93
N ARG A 261 0.10 -22.36 13.97
CA ARG A 261 -0.90 -22.62 15.02
C ARG A 261 -1.31 -21.33 15.72
N GLN A 262 -0.35 -20.48 16.12
CA GLN A 262 -0.62 -19.20 16.79
C GLN A 262 -1.43 -18.25 15.89
N ILE A 263 -1.12 -18.17 14.60
CA ILE A 263 -1.86 -17.35 13.64
C ILE A 263 -3.30 -17.84 13.52
N VAL A 264 -3.51 -19.14 13.31
CA VAL A 264 -4.86 -19.70 13.11
C VAL A 264 -5.67 -19.67 14.39
N VAL A 265 -5.12 -20.15 15.52
CA VAL A 265 -5.82 -20.14 16.80
C VAL A 265 -6.05 -18.69 17.26
N GLY A 266 -5.04 -17.83 17.14
CA GLY A 266 -5.14 -16.42 17.53
C GLY A 266 -6.17 -15.62 16.71
N ALA A 267 -6.52 -16.07 15.51
CA ALA A 267 -7.57 -15.44 14.72
C ALA A 267 -8.97 -15.57 15.35
N PHE A 268 -9.24 -16.71 16.02
CA PHE A 268 -10.56 -17.03 16.55
C PHE A 268 -10.58 -17.08 18.09
N ASN A 269 -9.42 -17.20 18.71
CA ASN A 269 -9.24 -17.19 20.16
C ASN A 269 -7.92 -16.48 20.54
N PRO A 270 -7.82 -15.15 20.36
CA PRO A 270 -6.59 -14.40 20.65
C PRO A 270 -6.09 -14.59 22.08
N SER A 271 -6.99 -14.61 23.05
CA SER A 271 -6.65 -14.75 24.48
C SER A 271 -5.92 -16.05 24.82
N ALA A 272 -6.14 -17.11 24.04
CA ALA A 272 -5.42 -18.37 24.21
C ALA A 272 -3.93 -18.28 23.80
N ILE A 273 -3.58 -17.28 22.99
CA ILE A 273 -2.21 -17.07 22.50
C ILE A 273 -1.50 -15.96 23.27
N VAL A 274 -2.17 -14.80 23.43
CA VAL A 274 -1.53 -13.60 24.02
C VAL A 274 -1.79 -13.45 25.52
N GLY A 275 -2.64 -14.27 26.09
CA GLY A 275 -3.06 -14.20 27.49
C GLY A 275 -4.35 -13.39 27.68
N GLY A 276 -5.25 -13.93 28.53
CA GLY A 276 -6.59 -13.37 28.70
C GLY A 276 -6.62 -11.99 29.39
N ALA A 277 -5.57 -11.61 30.10
CA ALA A 277 -5.51 -10.36 30.87
C ALA A 277 -5.38 -9.11 29.94
N LEU A 278 -4.98 -9.28 28.68
CA LEU A 278 -4.74 -8.16 27.75
C LEU A 278 -6.00 -7.67 27.02
N GLY A 279 -7.14 -8.36 27.14
CA GLY A 279 -8.40 -7.96 26.53
C GLY A 279 -8.43 -7.95 24.99
N ILE A 280 -7.43 -8.54 24.33
CA ILE A 280 -7.39 -8.65 22.86
C ILE A 280 -8.43 -9.71 22.44
N GLY A 281 -9.52 -9.25 21.81
CA GLY A 281 -10.58 -10.09 21.30
C GLY A 281 -10.49 -10.31 19.77
N VAL A 282 -11.33 -11.21 19.26
CA VAL A 282 -11.41 -11.53 17.82
C VAL A 282 -11.65 -10.27 16.95
N ILE A 283 -12.52 -9.37 17.43
CA ILE A 283 -12.82 -8.12 16.70
C ILE A 283 -11.58 -7.24 16.59
N GLU A 284 -10.77 -7.14 17.65
CA GLU A 284 -9.53 -6.35 17.60
C GLU A 284 -8.49 -6.99 16.67
N ALA A 285 -8.29 -8.30 16.75
CA ALA A 285 -7.41 -9.02 15.82
C ALA A 285 -7.85 -8.82 14.35
N MET A 286 -9.16 -8.95 14.08
CA MET A 286 -9.74 -8.73 12.75
C MET A 286 -9.55 -7.27 12.30
N LYS A 287 -9.88 -6.30 13.14
CA LYS A 287 -9.75 -4.88 12.86
C LYS A 287 -8.30 -4.52 12.51
N ARG A 288 -7.33 -4.97 13.31
CA ARG A 288 -5.91 -4.70 13.09
C ARG A 288 -5.40 -5.38 11.82
N GLY A 289 -5.77 -6.64 11.60
CA GLY A 289 -5.37 -7.38 10.41
C GLY A 289 -5.92 -6.76 9.12
N VAL A 290 -7.24 -6.55 9.04
CA VAL A 290 -7.88 -5.98 7.85
C VAL A 290 -7.39 -4.55 7.59
N SER A 291 -7.36 -3.70 8.62
CA SER A 291 -6.91 -2.30 8.48
C SER A 291 -5.49 -2.22 7.94
N ARG A 292 -4.56 -3.03 8.45
CA ARG A 292 -3.17 -3.00 8.02
C ARG A 292 -2.95 -3.70 6.68
N GLY A 293 -3.72 -4.74 6.37
CA GLY A 293 -3.76 -5.32 5.03
C GLY A 293 -4.17 -4.31 3.97
N VAL A 294 -5.29 -3.62 4.20
CA VAL A 294 -5.79 -2.57 3.28
C VAL A 294 -4.86 -1.37 3.21
N PHE A 295 -4.28 -0.96 4.32
CA PHE A 295 -3.28 0.11 4.36
C PHE A 295 -2.05 -0.23 3.51
N SER A 296 -1.61 -1.50 3.51
CA SER A 296 -0.48 -1.96 2.73
C SER A 296 -0.83 -2.08 1.25
N ASN A 297 -1.81 -2.92 0.89
CA ASN A 297 -2.13 -3.23 -0.50
C ASN A 297 -3.02 -2.19 -1.20
N GLU A 298 -3.56 -1.23 -0.47
CA GLU A 298 -4.42 -0.14 -0.98
C GLU A 298 -5.69 -0.62 -1.70
N ALA A 299 -6.14 -1.88 -1.53
CA ALA A 299 -7.36 -2.38 -2.16
C ALA A 299 -8.60 -1.73 -1.53
N GLY A 300 -9.36 -1.00 -2.32
CA GLY A 300 -10.51 -0.22 -1.88
C GLY A 300 -10.19 1.24 -1.56
N LEU A 301 -8.91 1.64 -1.56
CA LEU A 301 -8.51 3.05 -1.36
C LEU A 301 -8.62 3.88 -2.64
N GLY A 302 -8.48 3.25 -3.82
CA GLY A 302 -8.57 3.94 -5.10
C GLY A 302 -7.30 4.69 -5.54
N SER A 303 -6.19 4.55 -4.84
CA SER A 303 -4.91 5.24 -5.11
C SER A 303 -4.17 4.62 -6.30
N ALA A 304 -3.85 3.33 -6.25
CA ALA A 304 -3.12 2.60 -7.29
C ALA A 304 -3.76 2.68 -8.70
N PRO A 305 -5.09 2.69 -8.87
CA PRO A 305 -5.73 2.90 -10.16
C PRO A 305 -5.25 4.13 -10.95
N MET A 306 -4.74 5.16 -10.26
CA MET A 306 -4.20 6.36 -10.91
C MET A 306 -2.92 6.08 -11.71
N ALA A 307 -2.07 5.15 -11.25
CA ALA A 307 -0.90 4.70 -12.01
C ALA A 307 -1.32 3.79 -13.17
N HIS A 308 -2.21 2.84 -12.91
CA HIS A 308 -2.67 1.88 -13.91
C HIS A 308 -3.42 2.52 -15.08
N ALA A 309 -4.11 3.63 -14.85
CA ALA A 309 -4.82 4.36 -15.91
C ALA A 309 -3.88 4.88 -17.00
N ALA A 310 -2.62 5.13 -16.69
CA ALA A 310 -1.63 5.62 -17.64
C ALA A 310 -0.98 4.52 -18.50
N ALA A 311 -1.27 3.24 -18.23
CA ALA A 311 -0.65 2.11 -18.93
C ALA A 311 -1.09 2.00 -20.39
N GLU A 312 -0.14 1.73 -21.28
CA GLU A 312 -0.43 1.23 -22.64
C GLU A 312 -0.88 -0.23 -22.51
N THR A 313 -2.16 -0.50 -22.72
CA THR A 313 -2.75 -1.81 -22.48
C THR A 313 -3.77 -2.15 -23.57
N PRO A 314 -3.86 -3.43 -23.97
CA PRO A 314 -4.87 -3.90 -24.94
C PRO A 314 -6.30 -3.70 -24.46
N GLY A 315 -6.53 -3.71 -23.14
CA GLY A 315 -7.86 -3.54 -22.60
C GLY A 315 -7.95 -3.43 -21.07
N PRO A 316 -9.12 -3.02 -20.57
CA PRO A 316 -9.32 -2.81 -19.13
C PRO A 316 -9.09 -4.05 -18.26
N ILE A 317 -9.54 -5.23 -18.74
CA ILE A 317 -9.39 -6.50 -17.99
C ILE A 317 -7.92 -6.92 -17.93
N GLN A 318 -7.17 -6.80 -19.03
CA GLN A 318 -5.74 -7.13 -19.04
C GLN A 318 -4.97 -6.27 -18.04
N GLN A 319 -5.31 -4.99 -17.92
CA GLN A 319 -4.71 -4.14 -16.89
C GLN A 319 -5.21 -4.51 -15.49
N GLY A 320 -6.48 -4.90 -15.35
CA GLY A 320 -7.04 -5.39 -14.10
C GLY A 320 -6.29 -6.59 -13.50
N LEU A 321 -5.76 -7.49 -14.34
CA LEU A 321 -4.97 -8.65 -13.88
C LEU A 321 -3.74 -8.22 -13.05
N TYR A 322 -3.13 -7.08 -13.39
CA TYR A 322 -2.02 -6.54 -12.60
C TYR A 322 -2.46 -6.13 -11.19
N GLY A 323 -3.72 -5.71 -10.99
CA GLY A 323 -4.27 -5.46 -9.66
C GLY A 323 -4.35 -6.71 -8.78
N ILE A 324 -4.64 -7.89 -9.37
CA ILE A 324 -4.58 -9.17 -8.65
C ILE A 324 -3.15 -9.47 -8.21
N PHE A 325 -2.19 -9.33 -9.14
CA PHE A 325 -0.78 -9.55 -8.86
C PHE A 325 -0.25 -8.59 -7.79
N GLU A 326 -0.61 -7.31 -7.86
CA GLU A 326 -0.19 -6.28 -6.92
C GLU A 326 -0.54 -6.63 -5.48
N VAL A 327 -1.82 -6.96 -5.21
CA VAL A 327 -2.27 -7.34 -3.85
C VAL A 327 -1.58 -8.63 -3.38
N PHE A 328 -1.41 -9.61 -4.27
CA PHE A 328 -0.70 -10.85 -3.95
C PHE A 328 0.76 -10.57 -3.57
N ALA A 329 1.48 -9.81 -4.39
CA ALA A 329 2.89 -9.52 -4.15
C ALA A 329 3.09 -8.69 -2.87
N ASP A 330 2.25 -7.68 -2.65
CA ASP A 330 2.33 -6.80 -1.49
C ASP A 330 2.02 -7.55 -0.19
N THR A 331 0.84 -8.15 -0.09
CA THR A 331 0.35 -8.67 1.19
C THR A 331 0.70 -10.13 1.37
N THR A 332 0.26 -11.01 0.43
CA THR A 332 0.49 -12.45 0.60
C THR A 332 1.98 -12.81 0.56
N VAL A 333 2.81 -12.06 -0.18
CA VAL A 333 4.27 -12.31 -0.16
C VAL A 333 4.96 -11.43 0.90
N ILE A 334 5.01 -10.11 0.72
CA ILE A 334 5.86 -9.24 1.55
C ILE A 334 5.38 -9.14 3.00
N CYS A 335 4.07 -8.88 3.23
CA CYS A 335 3.56 -8.76 4.60
C CYS A 335 3.61 -10.08 5.37
N THR A 336 3.35 -11.22 4.69
CA THR A 336 3.49 -12.55 5.30
C THR A 336 4.95 -12.81 5.68
N MET A 337 5.91 -12.45 4.85
CA MET A 337 7.33 -12.60 5.20
C MET A 337 7.68 -11.78 6.45
N THR A 338 7.25 -10.53 6.52
CA THR A 338 7.44 -9.70 7.72
C THR A 338 6.81 -10.34 8.96
N SER A 339 5.59 -10.85 8.83
CA SER A 339 4.88 -11.52 9.91
C SER A 339 5.64 -12.74 10.43
N LEU A 340 6.13 -13.57 9.50
CA LEU A 340 6.93 -14.75 9.84
C LEU A 340 8.26 -14.37 10.49
N VAL A 341 8.95 -13.33 9.98
CA VAL A 341 10.18 -12.82 10.60
C VAL A 341 9.95 -12.42 12.04
N ILE A 342 8.90 -11.64 12.32
CA ILE A 342 8.62 -11.16 13.69
C ILE A 342 8.25 -12.32 14.61
N LEU A 343 7.34 -13.19 14.19
CA LEU A 343 6.82 -14.27 15.02
C LEU A 343 7.81 -15.42 15.21
N MET A 344 8.61 -15.75 14.18
CA MET A 344 9.55 -16.87 14.24
C MET A 344 10.88 -16.51 14.93
N SER A 345 11.25 -15.22 14.98
CA SER A 345 12.51 -14.77 15.57
C SER A 345 12.68 -15.10 17.05
N GLY A 346 11.58 -15.32 17.77
CA GLY A 346 11.59 -15.49 19.22
C GLY A 346 11.76 -14.18 20.01
N THR A 347 11.72 -13.03 19.34
CA THR A 347 11.76 -11.72 20.01
C THR A 347 10.54 -11.53 20.88
N PRO A 348 10.69 -11.11 22.16
CA PRO A 348 9.56 -10.78 23.01
C PRO A 348 8.67 -9.69 22.42
N ILE A 349 7.38 -9.93 22.40
CA ILE A 349 6.38 -8.97 21.92
C ILE A 349 5.53 -8.52 23.09
N GLU A 350 5.50 -7.21 23.33
CA GLU A 350 4.61 -6.61 24.33
C GLU A 350 3.22 -6.42 23.71
N TYR A 351 2.40 -7.46 23.78
CA TYR A 351 1.04 -7.42 23.23
C TYR A 351 0.18 -6.36 23.92
N GLY A 352 -0.66 -5.68 23.13
CA GLY A 352 -1.51 -4.59 23.60
C GLY A 352 -0.82 -3.22 23.62
N GLN A 353 0.48 -3.15 23.33
CA GLN A 353 1.24 -1.91 23.21
C GLN A 353 1.59 -1.61 21.74
N PRO A 354 1.61 -0.31 21.35
CA PRO A 354 2.09 0.06 20.01
C PRO A 354 3.53 -0.39 19.82
N ALA A 355 3.82 -0.95 18.64
CA ALA A 355 5.19 -1.30 18.26
C ALA A 355 5.48 -0.81 16.84
N GLY A 356 6.75 -0.51 16.57
CA GLY A 356 7.22 0.09 15.33
C GLY A 356 8.52 -0.52 14.83
N VAL A 357 9.41 0.32 14.33
CA VAL A 357 10.73 -0.05 13.79
C VAL A 357 11.59 -0.78 14.81
N GLU A 358 11.46 -0.46 16.09
CA GLU A 358 12.24 -1.04 17.19
C GLU A 358 12.00 -2.55 17.30
N LEU A 359 10.76 -2.99 17.25
CA LEU A 359 10.42 -4.42 17.30
C LEU A 359 10.89 -5.14 16.03
N THR A 360 10.78 -4.49 14.87
CA THR A 360 11.32 -5.04 13.62
C THR A 360 12.85 -5.20 13.71
N ASN A 361 13.56 -4.18 14.19
CA ASN A 361 15.01 -4.25 14.40
C ASN A 361 15.37 -5.38 15.37
N ALA A 362 14.65 -5.53 16.48
CA ALA A 362 14.86 -6.58 17.45
C ALA A 362 14.68 -7.98 16.83
N ALA A 363 13.63 -8.17 16.01
CA ALA A 363 13.39 -9.43 15.32
C ALA A 363 14.52 -9.78 14.34
N PHE A 364 14.97 -8.81 13.54
CA PHE A 364 16.11 -9.02 12.64
C PHE A 364 17.42 -9.23 13.41
N ALA A 365 17.59 -8.62 14.59
CA ALA A 365 18.78 -8.74 15.41
C ALA A 365 19.03 -10.17 15.94
N MET A 366 17.97 -10.96 16.07
CA MET A 366 18.11 -12.38 16.46
C MET A 366 18.95 -13.19 15.44
N THR A 367 19.00 -12.74 14.20
CA THR A 367 19.79 -13.39 13.15
C THR A 367 21.02 -12.57 12.74
N TYR A 368 20.86 -11.25 12.57
CA TYR A 368 21.91 -10.38 12.02
C TYR A 368 22.70 -9.61 13.08
N GLY A 369 22.37 -9.78 14.37
CA GLY A 369 23.04 -9.08 15.48
C GLY A 369 23.01 -7.56 15.29
N LYS A 370 24.12 -6.89 15.52
CA LYS A 370 24.24 -5.42 15.40
C LYS A 370 24.00 -4.88 13.98
N TYR A 371 24.10 -5.71 12.95
CA TYR A 371 23.85 -5.28 11.57
C TYR A 371 22.37 -5.27 11.18
N ALA A 372 21.48 -5.74 12.06
CA ALA A 372 20.03 -5.74 11.81
C ALA A 372 19.49 -4.35 11.49
N SER A 373 19.92 -3.33 12.25
CA SER A 373 19.53 -1.94 12.01
C SER A 373 19.89 -1.44 10.61
N VAL A 374 21.01 -1.91 10.04
CA VAL A 374 21.41 -1.56 8.66
C VAL A 374 20.51 -2.26 7.64
N VAL A 375 20.23 -3.54 7.84
CA VAL A 375 19.36 -4.31 6.94
C VAL A 375 17.97 -3.69 6.90
N VAL A 376 17.41 -3.37 8.08
CA VAL A 376 16.08 -2.72 8.19
C VAL A 376 16.10 -1.31 7.63
N ALA A 377 17.16 -0.52 7.87
CA ALA A 377 17.28 0.83 7.32
C ALA A 377 17.36 0.83 5.78
N ILE A 378 18.10 -0.11 5.18
CA ILE A 378 18.13 -0.27 3.73
C ILE A 378 16.74 -0.66 3.21
N GLY A 379 16.10 -1.66 3.81
CA GLY A 379 14.76 -2.11 3.44
C GLY A 379 13.73 -0.96 3.50
N LEU A 380 13.66 -0.26 4.63
CA LEU A 380 12.74 0.87 4.82
C LEU A 380 13.07 2.04 3.89
N SER A 381 14.35 2.36 3.67
CA SER A 381 14.73 3.45 2.75
C SER A 381 14.30 3.16 1.31
N LEU A 382 14.40 1.91 0.86
CA LEU A 382 13.97 1.51 -0.47
C LEU A 382 12.44 1.46 -0.57
N PHE A 383 11.74 0.84 0.40
CA PHE A 383 10.29 0.70 0.41
C PHE A 383 9.59 2.05 0.60
N ALA A 384 9.89 2.73 1.69
CA ALA A 384 9.27 4.01 1.99
C ALA A 384 9.68 5.10 0.97
N GLY A 385 10.93 5.07 0.48
CA GLY A 385 11.40 5.98 -0.56
C GLY A 385 10.64 5.80 -1.88
N SER A 386 10.39 4.56 -2.30
CA SER A 386 9.56 4.28 -3.48
C SER A 386 8.11 4.73 -3.29
N THR A 387 7.57 4.56 -2.07
CA THR A 387 6.22 5.02 -1.72
C THR A 387 6.10 6.53 -1.82
N ILE A 388 7.09 7.30 -1.33
CA ILE A 388 7.11 8.76 -1.47
C ILE A 388 7.04 9.16 -2.95
N LEU A 389 7.82 8.52 -3.83
CA LEU A 389 7.82 8.81 -5.27
C LEU A 389 6.45 8.56 -5.91
N SER A 390 5.81 7.45 -5.60
CA SER A 390 4.53 7.06 -6.20
C SER A 390 3.36 7.87 -5.65
N TRP A 391 3.31 8.11 -4.33
CA TRP A 391 2.26 8.93 -3.72
C TRP A 391 2.32 10.40 -4.12
N GLY A 392 3.53 10.96 -4.36
CA GLY A 392 3.65 12.30 -4.94
C GLY A 392 3.05 12.39 -6.35
N LEU A 393 3.11 11.31 -7.14
CA LEU A 393 2.38 11.21 -8.40
C LEU A 393 0.86 11.16 -8.16
N TYR A 394 0.37 10.35 -7.21
CA TYR A 394 -1.06 10.25 -6.91
C TYR A 394 -1.64 11.58 -6.45
N GLY A 395 -0.98 12.24 -5.50
CA GLY A 395 -1.39 13.57 -5.04
C GLY A 395 -1.37 14.61 -6.17
N THR A 396 -0.36 14.56 -7.05
CA THR A 396 -0.29 15.41 -8.24
C THR A 396 -1.49 15.18 -9.17
N ARG A 397 -1.91 13.91 -9.40
CA ARG A 397 -3.09 13.58 -10.22
C ARG A 397 -4.40 14.05 -9.59
N CYS A 398 -4.51 13.97 -8.26
CA CYS A 398 -5.66 14.51 -7.53
C CYS A 398 -5.72 16.05 -7.65
N ALA A 399 -4.60 16.74 -7.45
CA ALA A 399 -4.51 18.19 -7.60
C ALA A 399 -4.78 18.64 -9.05
N GLU A 400 -4.26 17.92 -10.03
CA GLU A 400 -4.51 18.17 -11.45
C GLU A 400 -6.00 18.06 -11.80
N TYR A 401 -6.71 17.06 -11.27
CA TYR A 401 -8.15 16.91 -11.47
C TYR A 401 -8.94 18.12 -10.97
N LEU A 402 -8.53 18.70 -9.83
CA LEU A 402 -9.23 19.82 -9.19
C LEU A 402 -8.91 21.17 -9.83
N PHE A 403 -7.63 21.40 -10.19
CA PHE A 403 -7.11 22.72 -10.54
C PHE A 403 -6.47 22.80 -11.94
N GLY A 404 -6.50 21.69 -12.69
CA GLY A 404 -5.87 21.59 -14.01
C GLY A 404 -4.35 21.43 -13.95
N SER A 405 -3.74 21.26 -15.13
CA SER A 405 -2.31 20.90 -15.25
C SER A 405 -1.31 21.97 -14.77
N LYS A 406 -1.76 23.19 -14.48
CA LYS A 406 -0.88 24.28 -14.00
C LYS A 406 -0.43 24.05 -12.55
N VAL A 407 -1.21 23.30 -11.75
CA VAL A 407 -0.91 23.03 -10.34
C VAL A 407 0.17 21.96 -10.14
N ILE A 408 0.50 21.18 -11.18
CA ILE A 408 1.43 20.04 -11.09
C ILE A 408 2.76 20.46 -10.45
N LYS A 409 3.43 21.46 -11.02
CA LYS A 409 4.74 21.91 -10.51
C LYS A 409 4.68 22.50 -9.09
N PRO A 410 3.77 23.45 -8.77
CA PRO A 410 3.62 23.94 -7.40
C PRO A 410 3.37 22.82 -6.38
N TYR A 411 2.50 21.85 -6.71
CA TYR A 411 2.22 20.70 -5.84
C TYR A 411 3.47 19.86 -5.57
N GLN A 412 4.23 19.53 -6.63
CA GLN A 412 5.45 18.74 -6.52
C GLN A 412 6.55 19.44 -5.71
N ILE A 413 6.70 20.77 -5.85
CA ILE A 413 7.64 21.56 -5.05
C ILE A 413 7.23 21.51 -3.58
N LEU A 414 5.95 21.76 -3.28
CA LEU A 414 5.42 21.69 -1.92
C LEU A 414 5.63 20.30 -1.33
N PHE A 415 5.38 19.26 -2.13
CA PHE A 415 5.56 17.85 -1.72
C PHE A 415 7.02 17.57 -1.34
N CYS A 416 8.01 18.05 -2.11
CA CYS A 416 9.43 17.91 -1.76
C CYS A 416 9.82 18.67 -0.48
N ILE A 417 9.24 19.86 -0.23
CA ILE A 417 9.47 20.60 1.02
C ILE A 417 8.94 19.79 2.21
N VAL A 418 7.74 19.23 2.09
CA VAL A 418 7.12 18.41 3.14
C VAL A 418 7.90 17.13 3.42
N VAL A 419 8.61 16.55 2.43
CA VAL A 419 9.55 15.43 2.65
C VAL A 419 10.61 15.81 3.69
N VAL A 420 11.24 16.98 3.55
CA VAL A 420 12.26 17.44 4.52
C VAL A 420 11.65 17.66 5.90
N MET A 421 10.45 18.27 5.96
CA MET A 421 9.75 18.47 7.23
C MET A 421 9.42 17.13 7.90
N GLY A 422 8.97 16.14 7.15
CA GLY A 422 8.64 14.80 7.64
C GLY A 422 9.82 14.06 8.26
N ALA A 423 11.05 14.38 7.86
CA ALA A 423 12.25 13.80 8.44
C ALA A 423 12.54 14.26 9.88
N VAL A 424 12.15 15.49 10.22
CA VAL A 424 12.55 16.16 11.50
C VAL A 424 11.39 16.41 12.46
N MET A 425 10.14 16.18 12.03
CA MET A 425 8.96 16.39 12.88
C MET A 425 8.70 15.17 13.77
N ASP A 426 8.19 15.43 15.00
CA ASP A 426 7.59 14.39 15.83
C ASP A 426 6.17 14.09 15.35
N LEU A 427 5.83 12.82 15.15
CA LEU A 427 4.81 12.45 14.18
C LEU A 427 3.64 11.61 14.68
N SER A 428 3.47 11.37 15.94
CA SER A 428 2.32 10.62 16.44
C SER A 428 1.00 11.16 15.87
N LEU A 429 0.81 12.48 15.91
CA LEU A 429 -0.39 13.14 15.37
C LEU A 429 -0.49 13.08 13.85
N ALA A 430 0.62 13.23 13.13
CA ALA A 430 0.60 13.20 11.66
C ALA A 430 0.27 11.80 11.14
N TRP A 431 0.72 10.74 11.81
CA TRP A 431 0.33 9.36 11.52
C TRP A 431 -1.17 9.15 11.71
N ASP A 432 -1.71 9.58 12.85
CA ASP A 432 -3.12 9.40 13.19
C ASP A 432 -4.05 10.14 12.24
N ILE A 433 -3.70 11.40 11.88
CA ILE A 433 -4.47 12.17 10.89
C ILE A 433 -4.38 11.52 9.51
N SER A 434 -3.21 11.08 9.12
CA SER A 434 -3.00 10.43 7.81
C SER A 434 -3.80 9.13 7.69
N ASP A 435 -3.83 8.33 8.74
CA ASP A 435 -4.59 7.08 8.80
C ASP A 435 -6.11 7.36 8.69
N THR A 436 -6.58 8.39 9.38
CA THR A 436 -7.98 8.83 9.32
C THR A 436 -8.39 9.30 7.91
N LEU A 437 -7.57 10.16 7.30
CA LEU A 437 -7.83 10.68 5.95
C LEU A 437 -7.80 9.57 4.90
N ASN A 438 -6.89 8.60 5.05
CA ASN A 438 -6.79 7.44 4.18
C ASN A 438 -8.09 6.61 4.19
N ALA A 439 -8.64 6.35 5.37
CA ALA A 439 -9.92 5.68 5.49
C ALA A 439 -11.08 6.50 4.88
N CYS A 440 -11.09 7.83 5.11
CA CYS A 440 -12.09 8.70 4.50
C CYS A 440 -12.02 8.68 2.96
N MET A 441 -10.82 8.58 2.37
CA MET A 441 -10.63 8.49 0.92
C MET A 441 -11.23 7.20 0.32
N ALA A 442 -11.25 6.10 1.07
CA ALA A 442 -11.84 4.85 0.63
C ALA A 442 -13.36 4.95 0.38
N ILE A 443 -14.07 5.76 1.16
CA ILE A 443 -15.54 5.85 1.10
C ILE A 443 -16.04 6.25 -0.30
N PRO A 444 -15.65 7.41 -0.87
CA PRO A 444 -16.09 7.79 -2.22
C PRO A 444 -15.67 6.79 -3.29
N ASN A 445 -14.50 6.17 -3.13
CA ASN A 445 -14.02 5.15 -4.04
C ASN A 445 -14.92 3.90 -4.03
N LEU A 446 -15.19 3.33 -2.86
CA LEU A 446 -15.99 2.11 -2.72
C LEU A 446 -17.44 2.33 -3.15
N ILE A 447 -18.03 3.52 -2.89
CA ILE A 447 -19.34 3.88 -3.41
C ILE A 447 -19.31 3.87 -4.95
N GLY A 448 -18.33 4.54 -5.56
CA GLY A 448 -18.18 4.57 -7.01
C GLY A 448 -17.98 3.17 -7.61
N LEU A 449 -17.15 2.34 -6.98
CA LEU A 449 -16.88 0.96 -7.39
C LEU A 449 -18.15 0.10 -7.35
N LEU A 450 -18.91 0.16 -6.25
CA LEU A 450 -20.15 -0.62 -6.10
C LEU A 450 -21.20 -0.21 -7.13
N LEU A 451 -21.38 1.09 -7.37
CA LEU A 451 -22.32 1.59 -8.37
C LEU A 451 -21.90 1.23 -9.81
N LEU A 452 -20.60 1.14 -10.09
CA LEU A 452 -20.05 0.74 -11.39
C LEU A 452 -19.75 -0.75 -11.50
N SER A 453 -20.02 -1.54 -10.46
CA SER A 453 -19.79 -2.99 -10.48
C SER A 453 -20.43 -3.72 -11.67
N PRO A 454 -21.64 -3.36 -12.17
CA PRO A 454 -22.22 -4.02 -13.35
C PRO A 454 -21.35 -3.90 -14.59
N VAL A 455 -20.60 -2.77 -14.74
CA VAL A 455 -19.67 -2.57 -15.86
C VAL A 455 -18.51 -3.55 -15.79
N VAL A 456 -17.91 -3.67 -14.60
CA VAL A 456 -16.80 -4.63 -14.38
C VAL A 456 -17.23 -6.06 -14.62
N ILE A 457 -18.40 -6.44 -14.09
CA ILE A 457 -18.99 -7.78 -14.23
C ILE A 457 -19.22 -8.10 -15.72
N LYS A 458 -19.77 -7.16 -16.48
CA LYS A 458 -20.00 -7.32 -17.92
C LYS A 458 -18.68 -7.55 -18.67
N LEU A 459 -17.69 -6.67 -18.45
CA LEU A 459 -16.37 -6.77 -19.08
C LEU A 459 -15.65 -8.07 -18.74
N ALA A 460 -15.73 -8.51 -17.47
CA ALA A 460 -15.10 -9.75 -17.04
C ALA A 460 -15.79 -10.99 -17.66
N LYS A 461 -17.12 -10.97 -17.82
CA LYS A 461 -17.87 -12.03 -18.51
C LYS A 461 -17.50 -12.10 -19.99
N GLU A 462 -17.49 -10.97 -20.69
CA GLU A 462 -17.10 -10.90 -22.11
C GLU A 462 -15.68 -11.44 -22.31
N TYR A 463 -14.74 -10.97 -21.46
CA TYR A 463 -13.35 -11.44 -21.49
C TYR A 463 -13.22 -12.95 -21.22
N SER A 464 -13.98 -13.46 -20.24
CA SER A 464 -13.96 -14.88 -19.90
C SER A 464 -14.54 -15.74 -21.01
N ALA A 465 -15.57 -15.26 -21.71
CA ALA A 465 -16.14 -15.98 -22.87
C ALA A 465 -15.15 -16.09 -24.02
N GLU A 466 -14.35 -15.06 -24.25
CA GLU A 466 -13.34 -15.04 -25.32
C GLU A 466 -12.11 -15.89 -25.00
N HIS A 467 -11.60 -15.81 -23.75
CA HIS A 467 -10.30 -16.38 -23.39
C HIS A 467 -10.39 -17.75 -22.70
N PHE A 468 -11.57 -18.13 -22.16
CA PHE A 468 -11.80 -19.37 -21.39
C PHE A 468 -13.10 -20.08 -21.79
N PRO A 469 -13.32 -20.41 -23.07
CA PRO A 469 -14.60 -20.95 -23.54
C PRO A 469 -14.96 -22.32 -22.92
N GLU A 470 -13.98 -23.14 -22.55
CA GLU A 470 -14.22 -24.48 -21.98
C GLU A 470 -14.67 -24.47 -20.51
N LYS A 471 -14.39 -23.43 -19.75
CA LYS A 471 -14.73 -23.34 -18.31
C LYS A 471 -16.16 -22.84 -18.03
N GLN A 472 -16.95 -22.53 -19.05
CA GLN A 472 -18.34 -22.12 -18.89
C GLN A 472 -19.35 -23.29 -18.89
N LYS A 473 -18.91 -24.50 -19.20
CA LYS A 473 -19.78 -25.70 -19.30
C LYS A 473 -19.75 -26.59 -18.04
N ALA A 474 -18.99 -26.24 -17.04
CA ALA A 474 -18.92 -26.91 -15.74
C ALA A 474 -19.42 -25.96 -14.61
#